data_d9df4aea7e43111cbcdcfeb25653b833
#
_entry.id   d9df4aea7e43111cbcdcfeb25653b833
#
_cell.length_a   1.000
_cell.length_b   1.000
_cell.length_c   1.000
_cell.angle_alpha   90.00
_cell.angle_beta   90.00
_cell.angle_gamma   90.00
#
_symmetry.space_group_name_H-M   'P 1'
#
loop_
_entity.id
_entity.type
_entity.pdbx_description
1 polymer ?
#
loop_
_entity_poly.entity_id
_entity_poly.type
_entity_poly.pdbx_seq_one_letter_code
_entity_poly.pdbx_strand_id
1 'polypeptide(L)'
;MKRFYLILLISTLAASIFAVTPTRYYVGRTEVSETFWNQMPDSLDYTTSEFNYDTLVIKCRDLPFTHYIDSVSIPGEYLLCKRAPEIIAELERVYGEINMARRQQSLSLSIGEQAPQISLVRYKNERVTDNLILPGHCYLLSFWATWCGNCLYELQPEYIPAIAKQFCDNPSFHFIPICIDSTPDDLKTFFNSQSDNRWSYLKEITYLDTDRKTNEQYSKSGIMPLNVVIGKDGLICFIHSGAIKDKTDLLILYEAIKSGL
;
A
#
# COMPACT_ATOMS: atom_id res chain seq x y z
N MET A 1 -73.96 -34.56 -15.92
CA MET A 1 -72.71 -34.79 -15.13
C MET A 1 -71.75 -33.64 -15.39
N LYS A 2 -71.71 -32.66 -14.51
CA LYS A 2 -70.78 -31.52 -14.61
C LYS A 2 -69.61 -31.78 -13.64
N ARG A 3 -68.40 -31.96 -14.16
CA ARG A 3 -67.18 -32.10 -13.37
C ARG A 3 -66.72 -30.70 -12.98
N PHE A 4 -66.77 -30.39 -11.68
CA PHE A 4 -66.08 -29.22 -11.11
C PHE A 4 -64.62 -29.55 -10.95
N TYR A 5 -63.76 -28.82 -11.66
CA TYR A 5 -62.33 -28.80 -11.39
C TYR A 5 -62.06 -27.78 -10.29
N LEU A 6 -61.65 -28.27 -9.13
CA LEU A 6 -61.14 -27.45 -8.04
C LEU A 6 -59.67 -27.05 -8.36
N ILE A 7 -59.51 -25.82 -8.78
CA ILE A 7 -58.14 -25.27 -8.96
C ILE A 7 -57.64 -24.90 -7.57
N LEU A 8 -56.70 -25.71 -7.05
CA LEU A 8 -55.97 -25.40 -5.84
C LEU A 8 -54.93 -24.34 -6.18
N LEU A 9 -55.18 -23.08 -5.85
CA LEU A 9 -54.19 -22.02 -5.89
C LEU A 9 -53.23 -22.24 -4.72
N ILE A 10 -52.08 -22.89 -4.98
CA ILE A 10 -50.98 -22.90 -4.06
C ILE A 10 -50.29 -21.52 -4.20
N SER A 11 -50.68 -20.61 -3.30
CA SER A 11 -49.90 -19.39 -3.10
C SER A 11 -48.55 -19.77 -2.46
N THR A 12 -47.53 -19.96 -3.27
CA THR A 12 -46.18 -20.02 -2.80
C THR A 12 -45.81 -18.61 -2.29
N LEU A 13 -45.97 -18.42 -0.99
CA LEU A 13 -45.29 -17.33 -0.30
C LEU A 13 -43.79 -17.59 -0.47
N ALA A 14 -43.21 -16.99 -1.47
CA ALA A 14 -41.76 -16.86 -1.55
C ALA A 14 -41.38 -15.94 -0.39
N ALA A 15 -41.06 -16.51 0.77
CA ALA A 15 -40.34 -15.82 1.80
C ALA A 15 -39.00 -15.46 1.18
N SER A 16 -38.82 -14.18 0.79
CA SER A 16 -37.55 -13.61 0.46
C SER A 16 -36.71 -13.68 1.73
N ILE A 17 -36.00 -14.80 1.90
CA ILE A 17 -34.89 -14.84 2.86
C ILE A 17 -33.92 -13.85 2.31
N PHE A 18 -33.91 -12.63 2.88
CA PHE A 18 -32.79 -11.71 2.70
C PHE A 18 -31.58 -12.44 3.26
N ALA A 19 -30.80 -13.04 2.38
CA ALA A 19 -29.52 -13.60 2.77
C ALA A 19 -28.70 -12.45 3.34
N VAL A 20 -28.48 -12.48 4.65
CA VAL A 20 -27.60 -11.52 5.30
C VAL A 20 -26.23 -11.73 4.70
N THR A 21 -25.69 -10.70 4.05
CA THR A 21 -24.35 -10.75 3.47
C THR A 21 -23.35 -11.10 4.59
N PRO A 22 -22.60 -12.19 4.47
CA PRO A 22 -21.68 -12.60 5.51
C PRO A 22 -20.65 -11.50 5.77
N THR A 23 -20.31 -11.28 7.04
CA THR A 23 -19.30 -10.31 7.45
C THR A 23 -18.11 -11.05 8.03
N ARG A 24 -16.89 -10.71 7.56
CA ARG A 24 -15.63 -11.21 8.10
C ARG A 24 -14.91 -10.07 8.83
N TYR A 25 -14.33 -10.38 9.97
CA TYR A 25 -13.68 -9.42 10.85
C TYR A 25 -12.19 -9.72 10.93
N TYR A 26 -11.36 -8.69 10.76
CA TYR A 26 -9.92 -8.80 10.80
C TYR A 26 -9.32 -7.80 11.80
N VAL A 27 -8.39 -8.26 12.64
CA VAL A 27 -7.52 -7.41 13.42
C VAL A 27 -6.11 -7.55 12.86
N GLY A 28 -5.64 -6.49 12.25
CA GLY A 28 -4.47 -6.59 11.39
C GLY A 28 -4.75 -7.57 10.26
N ARG A 29 -4.12 -8.74 10.33
CA ARG A 29 -4.22 -9.81 9.31
C ARG A 29 -4.83 -11.09 9.82
N THR A 30 -5.29 -11.10 11.05
CA THR A 30 -5.93 -12.26 11.65
C THR A 30 -7.43 -12.12 11.54
N GLU A 31 -8.07 -13.09 10.92
CA GLU A 31 -9.51 -13.22 11.00
C GLU A 31 -9.89 -13.55 12.43
N VAL A 32 -10.84 -12.78 12.97
CA VAL A 32 -11.32 -12.92 14.34
C VAL A 32 -12.82 -13.15 14.35
N SER A 33 -13.35 -13.69 15.45
CA SER A 33 -14.78 -13.80 15.63
C SER A 33 -15.39 -12.40 15.82
N GLU A 34 -16.68 -12.25 15.46
CA GLU A 34 -17.45 -11.04 15.74
C GLU A 34 -17.45 -10.70 17.23
N THR A 35 -17.49 -11.71 18.09
CA THR A 35 -17.43 -11.54 19.54
C THR A 35 -16.11 -10.90 19.96
N PHE A 36 -15.00 -11.39 19.45
CA PHE A 36 -13.67 -10.80 19.74
C PHE A 36 -13.58 -9.37 19.21
N TRP A 37 -14.05 -9.13 18.00
CA TRP A 37 -14.10 -7.79 17.39
C TRP A 37 -14.85 -6.79 18.28
N ASN A 38 -16.02 -7.18 18.79
CA ASN A 38 -16.86 -6.31 19.61
C ASN A 38 -16.32 -6.11 21.04
N GLN A 39 -15.43 -6.98 21.50
CA GLN A 39 -14.80 -6.88 22.83
C GLN A 39 -13.49 -6.10 22.83
N MET A 40 -12.97 -5.69 21.66
CA MET A 40 -11.74 -4.91 21.59
C MET A 40 -11.93 -3.55 22.28
N PRO A 41 -11.02 -3.16 23.20
CA PRO A 41 -11.11 -1.89 23.90
C PRO A 41 -10.95 -0.71 22.96
N ASP A 42 -11.78 0.32 23.10
CA ASP A 42 -11.64 1.58 22.34
C ASP A 42 -10.36 2.36 22.71
N SER A 43 -9.69 1.95 23.79
CA SER A 43 -8.40 2.54 24.20
C SER A 43 -7.21 2.11 23.35
N LEU A 44 -7.39 1.10 22.48
CA LEU A 44 -6.37 0.73 21.51
C LEU A 44 -6.40 1.71 20.34
N ASP A 45 -5.26 2.30 20.03
CA ASP A 45 -5.10 3.15 18.86
C ASP A 45 -5.13 2.27 17.60
N TYR A 46 -6.30 2.24 16.93
CA TYR A 46 -6.48 1.51 15.66
C TYR A 46 -7.31 2.31 14.67
N THR A 47 -7.05 2.10 13.40
CA THR A 47 -7.91 2.59 12.34
C THR A 47 -8.91 1.50 11.94
N THR A 48 -10.16 1.88 11.67
CA THR A 48 -11.18 0.95 11.19
C THR A 48 -11.45 1.19 9.72
N SER A 49 -11.47 0.12 8.94
CA SER A 49 -11.84 0.14 7.54
C SER A 49 -12.96 -0.87 7.29
N GLU A 50 -13.90 -0.54 6.41
CA GLU A 50 -14.98 -1.43 5.99
C GLU A 50 -15.02 -1.48 4.46
N PHE A 51 -15.09 -2.70 3.93
CA PHE A 51 -15.17 -2.98 2.50
C PHE A 51 -16.43 -3.77 2.21
N ASN A 52 -17.31 -3.21 1.41
CA ASN A 52 -18.59 -3.79 1.05
C ASN A 52 -18.54 -4.34 -0.37
N TYR A 53 -18.74 -5.65 -0.51
CA TYR A 53 -18.89 -6.38 -1.75
C TYR A 53 -20.31 -6.94 -1.85
N ASP A 54 -20.76 -7.27 -3.05
CA ASP A 54 -22.12 -7.78 -3.26
C ASP A 54 -22.42 -9.06 -2.45
N THR A 55 -21.38 -9.85 -2.17
CA THR A 55 -21.51 -11.16 -1.50
C THR A 55 -20.78 -11.26 -0.16
N LEU A 56 -20.04 -10.22 0.26
CA LEU A 56 -19.20 -10.25 1.45
C LEU A 56 -18.93 -8.84 1.98
N VAL A 57 -18.99 -8.67 3.30
CA VAL A 57 -18.48 -7.47 3.99
C VAL A 57 -17.21 -7.83 4.75
N ILE A 58 -16.17 -7.00 4.63
CA ILE A 58 -14.93 -7.15 5.38
C ILE A 58 -14.75 -5.94 6.27
N LYS A 59 -14.58 -6.18 7.57
CA LYS A 59 -14.25 -5.14 8.56
C LYS A 59 -12.86 -5.39 9.11
N CYS A 60 -12.01 -4.37 9.03
CA CYS A 60 -10.62 -4.43 9.50
C CYS A 60 -10.39 -3.39 10.59
N ARG A 61 -9.67 -3.77 11.64
CA ARG A 61 -9.08 -2.88 12.63
C ARG A 61 -7.57 -2.98 12.55
N ASP A 62 -6.95 -1.87 12.24
CA ASP A 62 -5.52 -1.80 12.00
C ASP A 62 -4.79 -1.06 13.10
N LEU A 63 -3.82 -1.72 13.72
CA LEU A 63 -2.86 -1.11 14.63
C LEU A 63 -1.79 -0.34 13.82
N PRO A 64 -1.14 0.69 14.35
CA PRO A 64 -0.02 1.36 13.69
C PRO A 64 1.07 0.35 13.25
N PHE A 65 1.66 0.56 12.08
CA PHE A 65 2.67 -0.35 11.51
C PHE A 65 3.87 -0.54 12.45
N THR A 66 4.25 0.48 13.19
CA THR A 66 5.30 0.44 14.20
C THR A 66 5.09 -0.66 15.24
N HIS A 67 3.84 -0.95 15.62
CA HIS A 67 3.53 -2.05 16.54
C HIS A 67 3.84 -3.44 15.98
N TYR A 68 3.86 -3.59 14.63
CA TYR A 68 4.18 -4.88 13.99
C TYR A 68 5.68 -5.12 13.86
N ILE A 69 6.45 -4.05 13.79
CA ILE A 69 7.91 -4.12 13.67
C ILE A 69 8.57 -4.25 15.04
N ASP A 70 8.09 -3.46 16.02
CA ASP A 70 8.62 -3.50 17.39
C ASP A 70 8.18 -4.75 18.15
N SER A 71 7.14 -5.43 17.68
CA SER A 71 6.55 -6.60 18.34
C SER A 71 7.12 -7.95 17.92
N VAL A 72 8.29 -7.98 17.29
CA VAL A 72 9.07 -9.22 17.11
C VAL A 72 9.29 -9.97 18.45
N SER A 73 9.09 -9.28 19.56
CA SER A 73 9.14 -9.83 20.91
C SER A 73 7.79 -10.30 21.48
N ILE A 74 6.66 -10.06 20.81
CA ILE A 74 5.32 -10.47 21.30
C ILE A 74 4.87 -11.75 20.56
N PRO A 75 4.75 -12.91 21.23
CA PRO A 75 4.51 -14.21 20.59
C PRO A 75 3.27 -14.30 19.68
N GLY A 76 2.22 -13.54 19.98
CA GLY A 76 0.98 -13.52 19.20
C GLY A 76 1.13 -12.82 17.84
N GLU A 77 1.91 -11.75 17.79
CA GLU A 77 2.12 -10.95 16.56
C GLU A 77 3.15 -11.58 15.63
N TYR A 78 4.10 -12.36 16.19
CA TYR A 78 5.01 -13.18 15.37
C TYR A 78 4.25 -14.24 14.54
N LEU A 79 3.17 -14.79 15.09
CA LEU A 79 2.28 -15.71 14.37
C LEU A 79 1.52 -14.98 13.24
N LEU A 80 1.16 -13.71 13.43
CA LEU A 80 0.57 -12.86 12.42
C LEU A 80 1.52 -12.64 11.25
N CYS A 81 2.78 -12.33 11.51
CA CYS A 81 3.79 -12.16 10.47
C CYS A 81 4.10 -13.47 9.70
N LYS A 82 4.11 -14.63 10.38
CA LYS A 82 4.33 -15.93 9.71
C LYS A 82 3.17 -16.36 8.81
N ARG A 83 1.94 -15.97 9.13
CA ARG A 83 0.75 -16.25 8.32
C ARG A 83 0.51 -15.20 7.22
N ALA A 84 1.35 -14.17 7.16
CA ALA A 84 1.20 -13.09 6.21
C ALA A 84 1.01 -13.54 4.75
N PRO A 85 1.79 -14.50 4.19
CA PRO A 85 1.61 -14.92 2.81
C PRO A 85 0.23 -15.54 2.53
N GLU A 86 -0.29 -16.35 3.46
CA GLU A 86 -1.59 -17.02 3.31
C GLU A 86 -2.74 -16.00 3.39
N ILE A 87 -2.64 -15.04 4.31
CA ILE A 87 -3.64 -13.99 4.48
C ILE A 87 -3.55 -12.98 3.32
N ILE A 88 -2.34 -12.68 2.82
CA ILE A 88 -2.17 -11.86 1.62
C ILE A 88 -2.87 -12.52 0.44
N ALA A 89 -2.63 -13.81 0.20
CA ALA A 89 -3.27 -14.54 -0.89
C ALA A 89 -4.80 -14.54 -0.76
N GLU A 90 -5.35 -14.66 0.45
CA GLU A 90 -6.80 -14.58 0.68
C GLU A 90 -7.34 -13.17 0.49
N LEU A 91 -6.64 -12.14 0.98
CA LEU A 91 -7.02 -10.75 0.77
C LEU A 91 -6.89 -10.35 -0.70
N GLU A 92 -5.84 -10.75 -1.39
CA GLU A 92 -5.70 -10.56 -2.84
C GLU A 92 -6.87 -11.20 -3.60
N ARG A 93 -7.28 -12.39 -3.21
CA ARG A 93 -8.47 -13.06 -3.76
C ARG A 93 -9.75 -12.28 -3.49
N VAL A 94 -9.89 -11.67 -2.32
CA VAL A 94 -11.09 -10.93 -1.88
C VAL A 94 -11.12 -9.49 -2.38
N TYR A 95 -9.98 -8.78 -2.35
CA TYR A 95 -9.82 -7.42 -2.90
C TYR A 95 -9.78 -7.41 -4.44
N GLY A 96 -9.69 -8.55 -4.97
CA GLY A 96 -9.99 -8.96 -6.31
C GLY A 96 -9.35 -8.24 -7.47
N GLU A 97 -9.41 -9.01 -8.48
CA GLU A 97 -9.00 -8.80 -9.85
C GLU A 97 -9.33 -7.40 -10.42
N ILE A 98 -10.40 -6.74 -9.93
CA ILE A 98 -10.88 -5.46 -10.48
C ILE A 98 -9.97 -4.28 -10.10
N ASN A 99 -9.55 -4.19 -8.84
CA ASN A 99 -8.70 -3.08 -8.40
C ASN A 99 -7.25 -3.28 -8.84
N MET A 100 -6.78 -4.54 -8.85
CA MET A 100 -5.46 -4.87 -9.38
C MET A 100 -5.41 -4.64 -10.89
N ALA A 101 -6.41 -5.06 -11.65
CA ALA A 101 -6.46 -4.83 -13.09
C ALA A 101 -6.44 -3.33 -13.43
N ARG A 102 -7.19 -2.49 -12.73
CA ARG A 102 -7.16 -1.03 -12.92
C ARG A 102 -5.81 -0.42 -12.59
N ARG A 103 -5.19 -0.83 -11.49
CA ARG A 103 -3.86 -0.36 -11.09
C ARG A 103 -2.80 -0.83 -12.09
N GLN A 104 -2.83 -2.09 -12.50
CA GLN A 104 -1.90 -2.66 -13.47
C GLN A 104 -2.02 -2.00 -14.86
N GLN A 105 -3.23 -1.65 -15.31
CA GLN A 105 -3.43 -0.90 -16.57
C GLN A 105 -2.79 0.49 -16.54
N SER A 106 -2.61 1.09 -15.36
CA SER A 106 -1.97 2.39 -15.20
C SER A 106 -0.44 2.34 -15.22
N LEU A 107 0.14 1.16 -15.06
CA LEU A 107 1.58 0.98 -15.01
C LEU A 107 2.19 0.80 -16.41
N SER A 108 3.42 1.28 -16.58
CA SER A 108 4.22 1.08 -17.79
C SER A 108 5.05 -0.20 -17.73
N LEU A 109 5.34 -0.66 -16.53
CA LEU A 109 6.22 -1.79 -16.22
C LEU A 109 5.53 -2.77 -15.28
N SER A 110 6.03 -4.00 -15.25
CA SER A 110 5.52 -5.10 -14.44
C SER A 110 6.61 -5.66 -13.52
N ILE A 111 6.19 -6.41 -12.50
CA ILE A 111 7.11 -7.18 -11.66
C ILE A 111 7.88 -8.18 -12.53
N GLY A 112 9.19 -8.30 -12.30
CA GLY A 112 10.10 -9.14 -13.05
C GLY A 112 10.73 -8.46 -14.27
N GLU A 113 10.28 -7.26 -14.65
CA GLU A 113 10.92 -6.49 -15.72
C GLU A 113 12.15 -5.73 -15.21
N GLN A 114 13.08 -5.47 -16.12
CA GLN A 114 14.28 -4.67 -15.84
C GLN A 114 13.89 -3.22 -15.57
N ALA A 115 14.32 -2.69 -14.41
CA ALA A 115 14.12 -1.30 -14.11
C ALA A 115 14.94 -0.40 -15.07
N PRO A 116 14.32 0.69 -15.60
CA PRO A 116 15.06 1.64 -16.42
C PRO A 116 16.12 2.39 -15.61
N GLN A 117 17.19 2.76 -16.28
CA GLN A 117 18.16 3.69 -15.68
C GLN A 117 17.56 5.08 -15.59
N ILE A 118 17.77 5.73 -14.45
CA ILE A 118 17.24 7.05 -14.17
C ILE A 118 18.35 8.02 -13.78
N SER A 119 18.19 9.27 -14.18
CA SER A 119 19.08 10.37 -13.83
C SER A 119 18.27 11.49 -13.23
N LEU A 120 18.55 11.85 -11.99
CA LEU A 120 17.75 12.79 -11.20
C LEU A 120 18.61 13.82 -10.49
N VAL A 121 18.03 14.97 -10.20
CA VAL A 121 18.66 16.03 -9.42
C VAL A 121 18.31 15.87 -7.94
N ARG A 122 19.30 15.82 -7.07
CA ARG A 122 19.06 15.79 -5.63
C ARG A 122 18.67 17.17 -5.11
N TYR A 123 17.53 17.29 -4.44
CA TYR A 123 17.00 18.57 -3.95
C TYR A 123 17.98 19.33 -3.04
N LYS A 124 18.61 18.64 -2.07
CA LYS A 124 19.47 19.27 -1.06
C LYS A 124 20.67 20.05 -1.63
N ASN A 125 21.29 19.56 -2.69
CA ASN A 125 22.55 20.11 -3.21
C ASN A 125 22.53 20.33 -4.72
N GLU A 126 21.37 20.21 -5.34
CA GLU A 126 21.14 20.40 -6.79
C GLU A 126 22.08 19.57 -7.69
N ARG A 127 22.65 18.49 -7.12
CA ARG A 127 23.57 17.62 -7.84
C ARG A 127 22.78 16.62 -8.69
N VAL A 128 23.14 16.56 -9.97
CA VAL A 128 22.70 15.50 -10.86
C VAL A 128 23.34 14.18 -10.45
N THR A 129 22.55 13.13 -10.35
CA THR A 129 23.02 11.75 -10.15
C THR A 129 22.59 10.95 -11.38
N ASP A 130 23.56 10.63 -12.21
CA ASP A 130 23.35 9.79 -13.39
C ASP A 130 23.44 8.32 -12.99
N ASN A 131 22.66 7.47 -13.71
CA ASN A 131 22.64 6.03 -13.45
C ASN A 131 22.39 5.71 -11.96
N LEU A 132 21.30 6.27 -11.42
CA LEU A 132 20.99 6.15 -10.00
C LEU A 132 20.82 4.68 -9.56
N ILE A 133 20.34 3.80 -10.46
CA ILE A 133 20.14 2.38 -10.18
C ILE A 133 21.39 1.59 -10.51
N LEU A 134 22.12 1.19 -9.46
CA LEU A 134 23.35 0.42 -9.57
C LEU A 134 23.11 -1.08 -9.32
N PRO A 135 23.74 -1.98 -10.07
CA PRO A 135 23.70 -3.41 -9.79
C PRO A 135 24.18 -3.76 -8.37
N GLY A 136 23.57 -4.76 -7.76
CA GLY A 136 23.95 -5.19 -6.40
C GLY A 136 23.29 -4.38 -5.27
N HIS A 137 22.44 -3.42 -5.61
CA HIS A 137 21.71 -2.60 -4.64
C HIS A 137 20.22 -2.77 -4.79
N CYS A 138 19.48 -2.70 -3.68
CA CYS A 138 18.04 -2.70 -3.61
C CYS A 138 17.54 -1.25 -3.40
N TYR A 139 16.54 -0.86 -4.16
CA TYR A 139 15.99 0.49 -4.12
C TYR A 139 14.50 0.46 -3.82
N LEU A 140 14.06 1.34 -2.92
CA LEU A 140 12.67 1.73 -2.78
C LEU A 140 12.53 3.14 -3.38
N LEU A 141 11.92 3.23 -4.55
CA LEU A 141 11.53 4.50 -5.16
C LEU A 141 10.12 4.85 -4.70
N SER A 142 9.92 6.07 -4.20
CA SER A 142 8.60 6.58 -3.81
C SER A 142 8.35 7.90 -4.52
N PHE A 143 7.50 7.88 -5.54
CA PHE A 143 7.13 9.09 -6.29
C PHE A 143 6.03 9.84 -5.55
N TRP A 144 6.23 11.13 -5.35
CA TRP A 144 5.32 11.98 -4.58
C TRP A 144 5.27 13.41 -5.10
N ALA A 145 4.34 14.22 -4.58
CA ALA A 145 4.24 15.64 -4.87
C ALA A 145 3.70 16.41 -3.65
N THR A 146 4.02 17.69 -3.53
CA THR A 146 3.60 18.54 -2.41
C THR A 146 2.09 18.71 -2.30
N TRP A 147 1.39 18.66 -3.43
CA TRP A 147 -0.07 18.75 -3.53
C TRP A 147 -0.79 17.39 -3.36
N CYS A 148 -0.05 16.29 -3.27
CA CYS A 148 -0.60 14.94 -3.20
C CYS A 148 -0.85 14.52 -1.75
N GLY A 149 -2.04 14.72 -1.22
CA GLY A 149 -2.38 14.37 0.17
C GLY A 149 -2.16 12.90 0.52
N ASN A 150 -2.45 11.96 -0.40
CA ASN A 150 -2.21 10.55 -0.21
C ASN A 150 -0.71 10.21 -0.15
N CYS A 151 0.12 10.92 -0.96
CA CYS A 151 1.57 10.76 -0.90
C CYS A 151 2.13 11.24 0.45
N LEU A 152 1.65 12.41 0.90
CA LEU A 152 2.05 12.96 2.20
C LEU A 152 1.60 12.06 3.36
N TYR A 153 0.46 11.37 3.22
CA TYR A 153 0.01 10.41 4.21
C TYR A 153 0.98 9.24 4.35
N GLU A 154 1.31 8.55 3.25
CA GLU A 154 2.18 7.36 3.30
C GLU A 154 3.66 7.69 3.59
N LEU A 155 4.08 8.94 3.38
CA LEU A 155 5.40 9.46 3.73
C LEU A 155 5.48 10.00 5.17
N GLN A 156 4.45 9.83 6.00
CA GLN A 156 4.57 10.08 7.44
C GLN A 156 5.54 9.06 8.06
N PRO A 157 6.27 9.46 9.13
CA PRO A 157 7.32 8.63 9.72
C PRO A 157 6.90 7.21 10.11
N GLU A 158 5.62 7.00 10.42
CA GLU A 158 5.03 5.74 10.86
C GLU A 158 4.64 4.76 9.75
N TYR A 159 4.72 5.16 8.47
CA TYR A 159 4.35 4.31 7.32
C TYR A 159 5.58 3.87 6.50
N ILE A 160 5.68 4.28 5.23
CA ILE A 160 6.80 3.89 4.35
C ILE A 160 8.18 4.19 4.97
N PRO A 161 8.41 5.36 5.61
CA PRO A 161 9.70 5.60 6.26
C PRO A 161 10.01 4.64 7.40
N ALA A 162 9.00 4.18 8.16
CA ALA A 162 9.20 3.17 9.21
C ALA A 162 9.66 1.83 8.61
N ILE A 163 9.14 1.45 7.44
CA ILE A 163 9.61 0.27 6.71
C ILE A 163 11.05 0.47 6.24
N ALA A 164 11.32 1.58 5.55
CA ALA A 164 12.64 1.87 5.01
C ALA A 164 13.71 1.88 6.11
N LYS A 165 13.37 2.38 7.31
CA LYS A 165 14.25 2.40 8.48
C LYS A 165 14.70 1.01 8.92
N GLN A 166 13.90 -0.04 8.72
CA GLN A 166 14.29 -1.41 9.09
C GLN A 166 15.47 -1.94 8.27
N PHE A 167 15.73 -1.34 7.13
CA PHE A 167 16.78 -1.74 6.20
C PHE A 167 17.93 -0.71 6.11
N CYS A 168 17.86 0.40 6.85
CA CYS A 168 18.83 1.51 6.71
C CYS A 168 20.27 1.13 7.07
N ASP A 169 20.48 0.11 7.90
CA ASP A 169 21.79 -0.40 8.27
C ASP A 169 22.42 -1.29 7.18
N ASN A 170 21.64 -1.69 6.18
CA ASN A 170 22.14 -2.42 5.03
C ASN A 170 22.67 -1.44 3.97
N PRO A 171 24.01 -1.41 3.70
CA PRO A 171 24.61 -0.46 2.76
C PRO A 171 24.14 -0.65 1.31
N SER A 172 23.52 -1.79 1.00
CA SER A 172 22.94 -2.06 -0.32
C SER A 172 21.48 -1.64 -0.44
N PHE A 173 20.86 -1.09 0.61
CA PHE A 173 19.48 -0.59 0.53
C PHE A 173 19.45 0.93 0.41
N HIS A 174 18.58 1.43 -0.49
CA HIS A 174 18.41 2.86 -0.72
C HIS A 174 16.92 3.21 -0.78
N PHE A 175 16.47 4.12 0.10
CA PHE A 175 15.16 4.74 0.01
C PHE A 175 15.29 6.07 -0.73
N ILE A 176 14.60 6.20 -1.86
CA ILE A 176 14.69 7.32 -2.82
C ILE A 176 13.31 7.95 -3.01
N PRO A 177 12.91 8.93 -2.21
CA PRO A 177 11.74 9.75 -2.51
C PRO A 177 12.01 10.62 -3.74
N ILE A 178 11.10 10.57 -4.73
CA ILE A 178 11.21 11.32 -5.99
C ILE A 178 10.02 12.27 -6.09
N CYS A 179 10.29 13.56 -6.04
CA CYS A 179 9.26 14.59 -6.17
C CYS A 179 9.05 14.94 -7.64
N ILE A 180 7.77 14.94 -8.06
CA ILE A 180 7.35 15.26 -9.43
C ILE A 180 6.76 16.66 -9.58
N ASP A 181 6.93 17.54 -8.60
CA ASP A 181 6.53 18.93 -8.70
C ASP A 181 7.30 19.64 -9.83
N SER A 182 6.64 20.60 -10.46
CA SER A 182 7.17 21.24 -11.66
C SER A 182 8.40 22.09 -11.41
N THR A 183 8.60 22.56 -10.16
CA THR A 183 9.74 23.41 -9.80
C THR A 183 10.31 23.07 -8.43
N PRO A 184 11.63 23.30 -8.20
CA PRO A 184 12.23 23.19 -6.85
C PRO A 184 11.62 24.17 -5.83
N ASP A 185 11.06 25.31 -6.30
CA ASP A 185 10.46 26.31 -5.43
C ASP A 185 9.15 25.82 -4.79
N ASP A 186 8.45 24.89 -5.44
CA ASP A 186 7.27 24.23 -4.86
C ASP A 186 7.64 23.48 -3.57
N LEU A 187 8.75 22.73 -3.58
CA LEU A 187 9.25 22.05 -2.40
C LEU A 187 9.72 23.02 -1.32
N LYS A 188 10.42 24.09 -1.71
CA LYS A 188 10.87 25.12 -0.77
C LYS A 188 9.68 25.76 -0.07
N THR A 189 8.63 26.09 -0.83
CA THR A 189 7.39 26.65 -0.30
C THR A 189 6.71 25.65 0.63
N PHE A 190 6.58 24.39 0.20
CA PHE A 190 6.04 23.31 1.03
C PHE A 190 6.78 23.20 2.36
N PHE A 191 8.08 23.03 2.36
CA PHE A 191 8.86 22.87 3.59
C PHE A 191 8.83 24.10 4.51
N ASN A 192 8.73 25.31 3.96
CA ASN A 192 8.63 26.53 4.75
C ASN A 192 7.25 26.74 5.35
N SER A 193 6.19 26.17 4.75
CA SER A 193 4.82 26.28 5.23
C SER A 193 4.46 25.27 6.32
N GLN A 194 5.30 24.26 6.54
CA GLN A 194 5.02 23.22 7.55
C GLN A 194 5.23 23.77 8.96
N SER A 195 4.21 23.63 9.80
CA SER A 195 4.26 24.02 11.22
C SER A 195 4.96 22.95 12.09
N ASP A 196 5.08 21.73 11.61
CA ASP A 196 5.79 20.62 12.26
C ASP A 196 6.92 20.09 11.38
N ASN A 197 7.81 19.30 11.98
CA ASN A 197 8.97 18.74 11.28
C ASN A 197 8.72 17.35 10.68
N ARG A 198 7.47 16.94 10.55
CA ARG A 198 7.08 15.58 10.14
C ARG A 198 7.75 15.14 8.84
N TRP A 199 7.81 16.01 7.84
CA TRP A 199 8.43 15.71 6.55
C TRP A 199 9.83 16.34 6.38
N SER A 200 10.46 16.84 7.46
CA SER A 200 11.77 17.51 7.38
C SER A 200 12.88 16.60 6.82
N TYR A 201 12.80 15.29 7.08
CA TYR A 201 13.73 14.29 6.56
C TYR A 201 13.76 14.24 5.03
N LEU A 202 12.62 14.55 4.36
CA LEU A 202 12.54 14.59 2.90
C LEU A 202 13.48 15.63 2.28
N LYS A 203 13.79 16.74 2.98
CA LYS A 203 14.77 17.73 2.50
C LYS A 203 16.13 17.11 2.20
N GLU A 204 16.48 16.08 2.97
CA GLU A 204 17.81 15.46 2.91
C GLU A 204 17.94 14.42 1.80
N ILE A 205 16.84 13.74 1.47
CA ILE A 205 16.86 12.53 0.64
C ILE A 205 16.07 12.62 -0.67
N THR A 206 15.24 13.68 -0.87
CA THR A 206 14.41 13.82 -2.07
C THR A 206 15.22 14.12 -3.31
N TYR A 207 14.84 13.48 -4.40
CA TYR A 207 15.24 13.77 -5.77
C TYR A 207 14.11 14.44 -6.54
N LEU A 208 14.45 15.17 -7.59
CA LEU A 208 13.51 15.95 -8.42
C LEU A 208 13.35 15.30 -9.79
N ASP A 209 12.11 15.08 -10.20
CA ASP A 209 11.70 14.66 -11.54
C ASP A 209 10.73 15.72 -12.12
N THR A 210 11.24 16.95 -12.30
CA THR A 210 10.45 18.13 -12.65
C THR A 210 9.80 18.06 -14.03
N ASP A 211 10.38 17.31 -14.96
CA ASP A 211 9.83 17.06 -16.29
C ASP A 211 9.03 15.74 -16.37
N ARG A 212 8.89 15.03 -15.23
CA ARG A 212 8.15 13.78 -15.06
C ARG A 212 8.59 12.61 -15.93
N LYS A 213 9.71 12.71 -16.61
CA LYS A 213 10.19 11.66 -17.53
C LYS A 213 10.47 10.35 -16.81
N THR A 214 11.00 10.43 -15.58
CA THR A 214 11.24 9.22 -14.77
C THR A 214 9.92 8.61 -14.33
N ASN A 215 8.96 9.39 -13.85
CA ASN A 215 7.65 8.90 -13.46
C ASN A 215 6.91 8.23 -14.63
N GLU A 216 6.96 8.81 -15.83
CA GLU A 216 6.32 8.28 -17.05
C GLU A 216 6.89 6.92 -17.49
N GLN A 217 8.14 6.61 -17.15
CA GLN A 217 8.73 5.30 -17.42
C GLN A 217 8.04 4.20 -16.61
N TYR A 218 7.53 4.51 -15.42
CA TYR A 218 6.88 3.55 -14.52
C TYR A 218 5.35 3.61 -14.57
N SER A 219 4.75 4.77 -14.90
CA SER A 219 3.30 4.98 -14.89
C SER A 219 2.79 5.71 -16.12
N LYS A 220 1.86 5.10 -16.85
CA LYS A 220 1.19 5.70 -18.02
C LYS A 220 0.18 6.78 -17.64
N SER A 221 -0.39 6.69 -16.44
CA SER A 221 -1.51 7.53 -16.01
C SER A 221 -1.09 8.70 -15.15
N GLY A 222 0.17 8.72 -14.68
CA GLY A 222 0.64 9.70 -13.69
C GLY A 222 -0.09 9.62 -12.34
N ILE A 223 -0.75 8.50 -12.04
CA ILE A 223 -1.42 8.29 -10.75
C ILE A 223 -0.36 8.30 -9.64
N MET A 224 -0.65 9.05 -8.59
CA MET A 224 0.21 9.23 -7.43
C MET A 224 -0.54 8.83 -6.15
N PRO A 225 0.17 8.32 -5.15
CA PRO A 225 1.59 7.96 -5.11
C PRO A 225 1.90 6.73 -5.97
N LEU A 226 3.18 6.55 -6.29
CA LEU A 226 3.69 5.37 -6.96
C LEU A 226 4.93 4.87 -6.21
N ASN A 227 4.91 3.61 -5.80
CA ASN A 227 6.01 2.99 -5.07
C ASN A 227 6.58 1.80 -5.87
N VAL A 228 7.90 1.74 -5.98
CA VAL A 228 8.61 0.70 -6.75
C VAL A 228 9.75 0.15 -5.93
N VAL A 229 9.86 -1.17 -5.82
CA VAL A 229 11.06 -1.85 -5.30
C VAL A 229 11.82 -2.47 -6.45
N ILE A 230 13.11 -2.18 -6.51
CA ILE A 230 14.06 -2.75 -7.47
C ILE A 230 15.05 -3.59 -6.69
N GLY A 231 15.16 -4.86 -7.03
CA GLY A 231 16.08 -5.80 -6.38
C GLY A 231 17.54 -5.62 -6.82
N LYS A 232 18.45 -6.34 -6.16
CA LYS A 232 19.89 -6.34 -6.45
C LYS A 232 20.25 -6.79 -7.88
N ASP A 233 19.37 -7.56 -8.50
CA ASP A 233 19.45 -8.00 -9.89
C ASP A 233 18.99 -6.92 -10.89
N GLY A 234 18.48 -5.79 -10.39
CA GLY A 234 17.93 -4.71 -11.19
C GLY A 234 16.50 -4.95 -11.66
N LEU A 235 15.85 -6.05 -11.24
CA LEU A 235 14.47 -6.34 -11.60
C LEU A 235 13.49 -5.67 -10.63
N ILE A 236 12.31 -5.34 -11.13
CA ILE A 236 11.22 -4.81 -10.31
C ILE A 236 10.64 -5.95 -9.48
N CYS A 237 10.75 -5.86 -8.15
CA CYS A 237 10.19 -6.81 -7.20
C CYS A 237 8.77 -6.41 -6.73
N PHE A 238 8.48 -5.11 -6.80
CA PHE A 238 7.19 -4.55 -6.38
C PHE A 238 6.94 -3.26 -7.16
N ILE A 239 5.71 -3.06 -7.57
CA ILE A 239 5.25 -1.80 -8.14
C ILE A 239 3.79 -1.59 -7.76
N HIS A 240 3.48 -0.44 -7.15
CA HIS A 240 2.16 -0.12 -6.65
C HIS A 240 1.78 1.32 -7.00
N SER A 241 0.70 1.47 -7.74
CA SER A 241 0.11 2.77 -8.08
C SER A 241 -1.09 3.05 -7.19
N GLY A 242 -1.12 4.22 -6.57
CA GLY A 242 -2.11 4.62 -5.57
C GLY A 242 -1.60 4.47 -4.14
N ALA A 243 -2.36 5.00 -3.18
CA ALA A 243 -1.91 5.07 -1.79
C ALA A 243 -1.79 3.70 -1.13
N ILE A 244 -0.68 3.47 -0.46
CA ILE A 244 -0.48 2.39 0.50
C ILE A 244 -1.10 2.85 1.83
N LYS A 245 -2.28 2.35 2.14
CA LYS A 245 -3.05 2.78 3.32
C LYS A 245 -3.26 1.67 4.33
N ASP A 246 -3.22 0.44 3.88
CA ASP A 246 -3.43 -0.71 4.75
C ASP A 246 -2.12 -1.45 5.04
N LYS A 247 -2.17 -2.25 6.08
CA LYS A 247 -1.00 -2.99 6.54
C LYS A 247 -0.60 -4.12 5.61
N THR A 248 -1.55 -4.61 4.80
CA THR A 248 -1.28 -5.65 3.82
C THR A 248 -0.33 -5.10 2.77
N ASP A 249 -0.65 -3.93 2.20
CA ASP A 249 0.22 -3.26 1.22
C ASP A 249 1.59 -2.93 1.83
N LEU A 250 1.63 -2.44 3.08
CA LEU A 250 2.88 -2.15 3.79
C LEU A 250 3.74 -3.40 4.01
N LEU A 251 3.13 -4.54 4.34
CA LEU A 251 3.89 -5.78 4.52
C LEU A 251 4.33 -6.40 3.19
N ILE A 252 3.51 -6.30 2.14
CA ILE A 252 3.94 -6.69 0.79
C ILE A 252 5.16 -5.86 0.40
N LEU A 253 5.15 -4.57 0.66
CA LEU A 253 6.29 -3.69 0.45
C LEU A 253 7.52 -4.12 1.26
N TYR A 254 7.33 -4.41 2.55
CA TYR A 254 8.40 -4.90 3.43
C TYR A 254 9.02 -6.22 2.91
N GLU A 255 8.19 -7.21 2.57
CA GLU A 255 8.66 -8.49 2.06
C GLU A 255 9.32 -8.35 0.67
N ALA A 256 8.84 -7.43 -0.17
CA ALA A 256 9.47 -7.12 -1.45
C ALA A 256 10.89 -6.55 -1.27
N ILE A 257 11.07 -5.60 -0.34
CA ILE A 257 12.41 -5.07 -0.03
C ILE A 257 13.32 -6.17 0.50
N LYS A 258 12.82 -6.96 1.44
CA LYS A 258 13.56 -8.06 2.05
C LYS A 258 13.99 -9.12 1.03
N SER A 259 13.13 -9.44 0.06
CA SER A 259 13.45 -10.41 -1.00
C SER A 259 14.39 -9.82 -2.06
N GLY A 260 14.37 -8.49 -2.28
CA GLY A 260 15.25 -7.78 -3.19
C GLY A 260 16.66 -7.57 -2.66
N LEU A 261 16.87 -7.77 -1.34
CA LEU A 261 18.16 -7.65 -0.64
C LEU A 261 18.94 -8.98 -0.65
#